data_2f424a31170995765e7d9a3db5989977
#
_entry.id   2f424a31170995765e7d9a3db5989977
#
_cell.length_a   1.000
_cell.length_b   1.000
_cell.length_c   1.000
_cell.angle_alpha   90.00
_cell.angle_beta   90.00
_cell.angle_gamma   90.00
#
_symmetry.space_group_name_H-M   'P 1'
#
loop_
_entity.id
_entity.type
_entity.pdbx_description
1 polymer ?
#
loop_
_entity_poly.entity_id
_entity_poly.type
_entity_poly.pdbx_seq_one_letter_code
_entity_poly.pdbx_strand_id
1 'polypeptide(L)'
;MAGKLYLCATPIGNLEDITYRVLRTLKEVDLIAAEDTRNSIKLLNHFEIKTPMTSYHEYNKIEKAYQLVDKLREGKDIALITDAGTPGISDPGEDLVRICYEEGIEVTSLPGAAACITALTMSGLPTRRFAFEAFLPRDKKERAAILQELKDETRTIIIYEAPHHLVKTLEELYDTLGDRQISICRELTKRYEEKMRTTLSNSLVYYGENEPRGEYVLVIHGKTFEELAEEARKSWEDMSLEEHMQVYESQGTPRKEAMKLVAKDLSLIHISEPTRLRCIS
;
A
#
# COMPACT_ATOMS: atom_id res chain seq x y z
N MET A 1 -15.01 32.87 10.72
CA MET A 1 -13.83 32.02 10.47
C MET A 1 -14.30 30.88 9.60
N ALA A 2 -13.49 30.39 8.68
CA ALA A 2 -13.83 29.18 7.94
C ALA A 2 -13.98 27.98 8.90
N GLY A 3 -14.83 27.05 8.56
CA GLY A 3 -14.95 25.77 9.24
C GLY A 3 -13.79 24.85 8.93
N LYS A 4 -13.79 23.65 9.47
CA LYS A 4 -12.72 22.66 9.42
C LYS A 4 -13.19 21.33 8.82
N LEU A 5 -12.34 20.72 8.00
CA LEU A 5 -12.56 19.35 7.52
C LEU A 5 -11.93 18.34 8.49
N TYR A 6 -12.74 17.38 8.92
CA TYR A 6 -12.33 16.27 9.79
C TYR A 6 -12.38 14.95 9.00
N LEU A 7 -11.24 14.30 8.82
CA LEU A 7 -11.20 12.93 8.29
C LEU A 7 -11.45 11.98 9.46
N CYS A 8 -12.59 11.28 9.44
CA CYS A 8 -13.05 10.45 10.53
C CYS A 8 -12.98 8.97 10.16
N ALA A 9 -12.01 8.24 10.72
CA ALA A 9 -11.87 6.82 10.47
C ALA A 9 -13.09 6.04 10.99
N THR A 10 -13.68 5.21 10.12
CA THR A 10 -14.76 4.29 10.45
C THR A 10 -14.23 2.88 10.73
N PRO A 11 -14.99 2.01 11.40
CA PRO A 11 -14.60 0.63 11.60
C PRO A 11 -14.39 -0.13 10.28
N ILE A 12 -13.43 -1.07 10.27
CA ILE A 12 -13.16 -1.94 9.11
C ILE A 12 -13.84 -3.30 9.22
N GLY A 13 -14.69 -3.49 10.24
CA GLY A 13 -15.42 -4.74 10.44
C GLY A 13 -15.99 -4.93 11.85
N ASN A 14 -15.40 -4.27 12.85
CA ASN A 14 -15.84 -4.31 14.25
C ASN A 14 -16.21 -2.90 14.72
N LEU A 15 -17.46 -2.70 15.12
CA LEU A 15 -17.97 -1.40 15.56
C LEU A 15 -17.24 -0.86 16.80
N GLU A 16 -16.64 -1.72 17.62
CA GLU A 16 -15.86 -1.33 18.80
C GLU A 16 -14.53 -0.63 18.46
N ASP A 17 -14.06 -0.74 17.22
CA ASP A 17 -12.83 -0.08 16.77
C ASP A 17 -13.02 1.41 16.47
N ILE A 18 -14.24 1.95 16.56
CA ILE A 18 -14.48 3.38 16.44
C ILE A 18 -13.96 4.13 17.66
N THR A 19 -13.28 5.25 17.45
CA THR A 19 -12.75 6.01 18.57
C THR A 19 -13.80 6.95 19.19
N TYR A 20 -13.73 7.18 20.50
CA TYR A 20 -14.56 8.18 21.18
C TYR A 20 -14.47 9.58 20.55
N ARG A 21 -13.29 9.94 20.05
CA ARG A 21 -13.08 11.23 19.38
C ARG A 21 -13.83 11.31 18.07
N VAL A 22 -13.83 10.25 17.27
CA VAL A 22 -14.62 10.17 16.04
C VAL A 22 -16.11 10.28 16.35
N LEU A 23 -16.62 9.50 17.31
CA LEU A 23 -18.04 9.55 17.72
C LEU A 23 -18.46 10.96 18.13
N ARG A 24 -17.65 11.64 18.94
CA ARG A 24 -17.91 13.01 19.36
C ARG A 24 -17.92 13.95 18.15
N THR A 25 -16.90 13.91 17.31
CA THR A 25 -16.79 14.78 16.13
C THR A 25 -17.98 14.59 15.18
N LEU A 26 -18.39 13.35 14.90
CA LEU A 26 -19.54 13.07 14.04
C LEU A 26 -20.87 13.62 14.61
N LYS A 27 -20.98 13.79 15.94
CA LYS A 27 -22.15 14.41 16.58
C LYS A 27 -22.10 15.94 16.60
N GLU A 28 -20.91 16.52 16.54
CA GLU A 28 -20.68 17.97 16.71
C GLU A 28 -20.62 18.73 15.37
N VAL A 29 -20.18 18.10 14.27
CA VAL A 29 -20.06 18.76 12.96
C VAL A 29 -21.42 19.10 12.35
N ASP A 30 -21.43 20.06 11.43
CA ASP A 30 -22.65 20.51 10.75
C ASP A 30 -23.10 19.55 9.64
N LEU A 31 -22.14 18.80 9.05
CA LEU A 31 -22.41 17.91 7.92
C LEU A 31 -21.43 16.74 7.90
N ILE A 32 -21.92 15.57 7.54
CA ILE A 32 -21.11 14.39 7.25
C ILE A 32 -21.11 14.15 5.72
N ALA A 33 -19.93 14.10 5.12
CA ALA A 33 -19.72 13.65 3.75
C ALA A 33 -19.33 12.16 3.79
N ALA A 34 -20.10 11.30 3.12
CA ALA A 34 -19.93 9.85 3.16
C ALA A 34 -19.83 9.25 1.76
N GLU A 35 -19.01 8.23 1.58
CA GLU A 35 -18.81 7.53 0.31
C GLU A 35 -20.11 6.84 -0.15
N ASP A 36 -20.66 5.93 0.65
CA ASP A 36 -22.00 5.36 0.45
C ASP A 36 -22.90 5.69 1.65
N THR A 37 -23.85 6.58 1.42
CA THR A 37 -24.80 7.01 2.44
C THR A 37 -25.69 5.87 2.94
N ARG A 38 -25.94 4.82 2.13
CA ARG A 38 -26.76 3.66 2.51
C ARG A 38 -26.04 2.75 3.52
N ASN A 39 -24.70 2.68 3.43
CA ASN A 39 -23.89 1.94 4.38
C ASN A 39 -23.65 2.78 5.64
N SER A 40 -23.26 4.04 5.44
CA SER A 40 -22.95 4.97 6.53
C SER A 40 -24.13 5.22 7.47
N ILE A 41 -25.39 5.25 6.97
CA ILE A 41 -26.57 5.45 7.82
C ILE A 41 -26.74 4.36 8.88
N LYS A 42 -26.28 3.12 8.60
CA LYS A 42 -26.33 2.01 9.55
C LYS A 42 -25.40 2.29 10.74
N LEU A 43 -24.17 2.76 10.43
CA LEU A 43 -23.18 3.16 11.45
C LEU A 43 -23.70 4.32 12.29
N LEU A 44 -24.19 5.39 11.63
CA LEU A 44 -24.69 6.58 12.32
C LEU A 44 -25.89 6.25 13.22
N ASN A 45 -26.82 5.42 12.78
CA ASN A 45 -27.96 4.98 13.57
C ASN A 45 -27.53 4.15 14.78
N HIS A 46 -26.54 3.27 14.62
CA HIS A 46 -26.04 2.45 15.73
C HIS A 46 -25.48 3.30 16.86
N PHE A 47 -24.82 4.42 16.55
CA PHE A 47 -24.23 5.33 17.54
C PHE A 47 -25.13 6.55 17.85
N GLU A 48 -26.38 6.53 17.40
CA GLU A 48 -27.35 7.61 17.63
C GLU A 48 -26.86 8.99 17.15
N ILE A 49 -26.16 9.02 16.00
CA ILE A 49 -25.67 10.24 15.37
C ILE A 49 -26.75 10.74 14.42
N LYS A 50 -27.22 11.99 14.64
CA LYS A 50 -28.31 12.62 13.86
C LYS A 50 -27.81 13.70 12.90
N THR A 51 -26.53 13.91 12.80
CA THR A 51 -25.90 14.90 11.93
C THR A 51 -26.31 14.67 10.47
N PRO A 52 -26.71 15.71 9.73
CA PRO A 52 -27.05 15.60 8.33
C PRO A 52 -25.93 14.98 7.51
N MET A 53 -26.28 14.17 6.51
CA MET A 53 -25.31 13.46 5.67
C MET A 53 -25.52 13.78 4.20
N THR A 54 -24.42 13.83 3.42
CA THR A 54 -24.41 13.96 1.97
C THR A 54 -23.46 12.96 1.34
N SER A 55 -23.69 12.57 0.08
CA SER A 55 -22.79 11.66 -0.63
C SER A 55 -21.55 12.40 -1.15
N TYR A 56 -20.38 11.72 -1.05
CA TYR A 56 -19.12 12.12 -1.66
C TYR A 56 -18.37 10.89 -2.13
N HIS A 57 -18.42 10.56 -3.41
CA HIS A 57 -17.90 9.32 -3.98
C HIS A 57 -17.16 9.59 -5.30
N GLU A 58 -16.46 8.61 -5.84
CA GLU A 58 -15.60 8.69 -7.03
C GLU A 58 -16.29 9.39 -8.22
N TYR A 59 -17.57 9.11 -8.46
CA TYR A 59 -18.29 9.66 -9.62
C TYR A 59 -18.73 11.12 -9.48
N ASN A 60 -18.71 11.70 -8.26
CA ASN A 60 -19.09 13.09 -8.04
C ASN A 60 -18.00 13.92 -7.35
N LYS A 61 -16.83 13.35 -7.11
CA LYS A 61 -15.81 13.87 -6.20
C LYS A 61 -15.38 15.33 -6.50
N ILE A 62 -15.21 15.70 -7.75
CA ILE A 62 -14.71 17.04 -8.10
C ILE A 62 -15.78 18.12 -7.85
N GLU A 63 -16.97 17.99 -8.47
CA GLU A 63 -18.05 18.97 -8.28
C GLU A 63 -18.46 19.05 -6.81
N LYS A 64 -18.61 17.90 -6.17
CA LYS A 64 -19.03 17.81 -4.77
C LYS A 64 -17.98 18.36 -3.81
N ALA A 65 -16.67 18.21 -4.12
CA ALA A 65 -15.61 18.80 -3.31
C ALA A 65 -15.75 20.33 -3.23
N TYR A 66 -15.95 21.00 -4.36
CA TYR A 66 -16.16 22.46 -4.35
C TYR A 66 -17.40 22.87 -3.55
N GLN A 67 -18.51 22.13 -3.66
CA GLN A 67 -19.71 22.39 -2.85
C GLN A 67 -19.44 22.22 -1.33
N LEU A 68 -18.60 21.27 -0.94
CA LEU A 68 -18.19 21.08 0.45
C LEU A 68 -17.25 22.18 0.91
N VAL A 69 -16.31 22.58 0.07
CA VAL A 69 -15.40 23.71 0.34
C VAL A 69 -16.15 25.02 0.54
N ASP A 70 -17.18 25.30 -0.27
CA ASP A 70 -18.01 26.49 -0.08
C ASP A 70 -18.69 26.49 1.28
N LYS A 71 -19.21 25.34 1.73
CA LYS A 71 -19.77 25.21 3.08
C LYS A 71 -18.74 25.40 4.20
N LEU A 72 -17.51 24.89 4.01
CA LEU A 72 -16.40 25.12 4.92
C LEU A 72 -16.04 26.62 4.99
N ARG A 73 -16.02 27.32 3.85
CA ARG A 73 -15.83 28.79 3.79
C ARG A 73 -16.93 29.57 4.51
N GLU A 74 -18.16 29.07 4.50
CA GLU A 74 -19.29 29.62 5.27
C GLU A 74 -19.15 29.41 6.79
N GLY A 75 -18.12 28.71 7.24
CA GLY A 75 -17.86 28.45 8.66
C GLY A 75 -18.47 27.15 9.19
N LYS A 76 -18.93 26.25 8.32
CA LYS A 76 -19.48 24.94 8.71
C LYS A 76 -18.36 23.92 8.88
N ASP A 77 -18.38 23.16 9.95
CA ASP A 77 -17.50 22.02 10.16
C ASP A 77 -18.04 20.77 9.42
N ILE A 78 -17.16 20.07 8.72
CA ILE A 78 -17.53 18.88 7.94
C ILE A 78 -16.69 17.68 8.35
N ALA A 79 -17.33 16.54 8.59
CA ALA A 79 -16.66 15.25 8.72
C ALA A 79 -16.72 14.48 7.39
N LEU A 80 -15.58 13.98 6.92
CA LEU A 80 -15.49 13.02 5.84
C LEU A 80 -15.35 11.62 6.44
N ILE A 81 -16.18 10.69 5.98
CA ILE A 81 -16.12 9.26 6.28
C ILE A 81 -16.12 8.44 4.99
N THR A 82 -15.49 7.29 5.02
CA THR A 82 -15.51 6.27 3.96
C THR A 82 -16.29 5.04 4.44
N ASP A 83 -16.56 4.09 3.58
CA ASP A 83 -17.29 2.87 3.91
C ASP A 83 -16.57 2.05 4.99
N ALA A 84 -15.23 2.04 4.97
CA ALA A 84 -14.42 1.34 5.96
C ALA A 84 -13.03 1.96 6.10
N GLY A 85 -12.60 2.23 7.32
CA GLY A 85 -11.25 2.68 7.63
C GLY A 85 -11.05 4.19 7.60
N THR A 86 -9.81 4.59 7.35
CA THR A 86 -9.36 5.99 7.39
C THR A 86 -9.56 6.64 6.01
N PRO A 87 -10.33 7.75 5.92
CA PRO A 87 -10.54 8.47 4.67
C PRO A 87 -9.25 9.05 4.09
N GLY A 88 -9.19 9.13 2.75
CA GLY A 88 -8.01 9.63 2.02
C GLY A 88 -6.94 8.55 1.78
N ILE A 89 -7.26 7.28 2.05
CA ILE A 89 -6.40 6.13 1.77
C ILE A 89 -7.15 5.17 0.84
N SER A 90 -6.84 5.24 -0.47
CA SER A 90 -7.50 4.43 -1.50
C SER A 90 -8.99 4.76 -1.69
N ASP A 91 -9.36 6.02 -1.49
CA ASP A 91 -10.71 6.55 -1.66
C ASP A 91 -10.66 8.01 -2.15
N PRO A 92 -11.79 8.60 -2.61
CA PRO A 92 -11.83 9.97 -3.16
C PRO A 92 -11.54 11.08 -2.14
N GLY A 93 -11.33 10.76 -0.87
CA GLY A 93 -10.99 11.73 0.18
C GLY A 93 -9.71 12.50 -0.11
N GLU A 94 -8.76 11.89 -0.82
CA GLU A 94 -7.51 12.53 -1.26
C GLU A 94 -7.78 13.83 -2.05
N ASP A 95 -8.70 13.78 -3.01
CA ASP A 95 -9.06 14.95 -3.83
C ASP A 95 -9.65 16.10 -2.99
N LEU A 96 -10.54 15.76 -2.04
CA LEU A 96 -11.13 16.77 -1.15
C LEU A 96 -10.07 17.43 -0.27
N VAL A 97 -9.16 16.64 0.29
CA VAL A 97 -8.05 17.13 1.12
C VAL A 97 -7.17 18.06 0.30
N ARG A 98 -6.78 17.67 -0.92
CA ARG A 98 -5.96 18.49 -1.82
C ARG A 98 -6.64 19.82 -2.11
N ILE A 99 -7.93 19.82 -2.48
CA ILE A 99 -8.69 21.05 -2.76
C ILE A 99 -8.80 21.92 -1.49
N CYS A 100 -9.02 21.32 -0.31
CA CYS A 100 -9.03 22.08 0.94
C CYS A 100 -7.70 22.80 1.21
N TYR A 101 -6.56 22.16 0.94
CA TYR A 101 -5.25 22.79 1.07
C TYR A 101 -5.06 23.94 0.07
N GLU A 102 -5.47 23.76 -1.19
CA GLU A 102 -5.42 24.81 -2.23
C GLU A 102 -6.25 26.03 -1.84
N GLU A 103 -7.35 25.81 -1.10
CA GLU A 103 -8.31 26.84 -0.68
C GLU A 103 -8.05 27.38 0.75
N GLY A 104 -6.98 26.96 1.40
CA GLY A 104 -6.59 27.42 2.74
C GLY A 104 -7.55 26.96 3.86
N ILE A 105 -8.29 25.87 3.65
CA ILE A 105 -9.18 25.26 4.64
C ILE A 105 -8.37 24.34 5.55
N GLU A 106 -8.61 24.46 6.86
CA GLU A 106 -7.96 23.59 7.85
C GLU A 106 -8.48 22.15 7.74
N VAL A 107 -7.56 21.19 7.66
CA VAL A 107 -7.84 19.74 7.63
C VAL A 107 -7.23 19.04 8.83
N THR A 108 -7.98 18.14 9.44
CA THR A 108 -7.48 17.29 10.53
C THR A 108 -7.91 15.85 10.31
N SER A 109 -6.98 14.90 10.45
CA SER A 109 -7.29 13.47 10.45
C SER A 109 -7.36 12.93 11.88
N LEU A 110 -8.43 12.22 12.18
CA LEU A 110 -8.62 11.55 13.47
C LEU A 110 -8.07 10.12 13.37
N PRO A 111 -7.10 9.73 14.22
CA PRO A 111 -6.59 8.36 14.25
C PRO A 111 -7.71 7.34 14.42
N GLY A 112 -7.57 6.21 13.71
CA GLY A 112 -8.54 5.12 13.82
C GLY A 112 -8.14 3.91 12.99
N ALA A 113 -9.10 3.06 12.67
CA ALA A 113 -8.88 1.81 11.97
C ALA A 113 -8.30 2.04 10.55
N ALA A 114 -7.27 1.25 10.21
CA ALA A 114 -6.67 1.21 8.90
C ALA A 114 -6.22 -0.23 8.59
N ALA A 115 -6.83 -0.88 7.61
CA ALA A 115 -6.61 -2.29 7.32
C ALA A 115 -5.13 -2.59 6.97
N CYS A 116 -4.46 -1.71 6.22
CA CYS A 116 -3.04 -1.87 5.88
C CYS A 116 -2.12 -1.89 7.10
N ILE A 117 -2.35 -1.02 8.08
CA ILE A 117 -1.55 -0.95 9.31
C ILE A 117 -1.88 -2.14 10.22
N THR A 118 -3.16 -2.50 10.34
CA THR A 118 -3.60 -3.67 11.12
C THR A 118 -2.95 -4.95 10.57
N ALA A 119 -3.00 -5.18 9.25
CA ALA A 119 -2.36 -6.32 8.61
C ALA A 119 -0.84 -6.30 8.80
N LEU A 120 -0.19 -5.15 8.57
CA LEU A 120 1.26 -5.02 8.71
C LEU A 120 1.73 -5.39 10.11
N THR A 121 1.08 -4.88 11.16
CA THR A 121 1.48 -5.11 12.55
C THR A 121 1.33 -6.58 12.97
N MET A 122 0.38 -7.31 12.39
CA MET A 122 0.16 -8.72 12.71
C MET A 122 0.84 -9.69 11.71
N SER A 123 1.46 -9.19 10.64
CA SER A 123 2.08 -10.02 9.59
C SER A 123 3.31 -10.80 10.06
N GLY A 124 4.05 -10.27 11.04
CA GLY A 124 5.36 -10.77 11.44
C GLY A 124 6.47 -10.50 10.42
N LEU A 125 6.25 -9.61 9.46
CA LEU A 125 7.23 -9.11 8.49
C LEU A 125 7.82 -7.76 8.95
N PRO A 126 8.92 -7.27 8.36
CA PRO A 126 9.53 -6.00 8.75
C PRO A 126 8.55 -4.83 8.60
N THR A 127 8.38 -4.04 9.68
CA THR A 127 7.41 -2.94 9.72
C THR A 127 8.01 -1.55 9.59
N ARG A 128 9.35 -1.43 9.71
CA ARG A 128 10.01 -0.12 9.73
C ARG A 128 9.88 0.65 8.42
N ARG A 129 9.92 -0.05 7.30
CA ARG A 129 9.79 0.52 5.96
C ARG A 129 8.82 -0.36 5.18
N PHE A 130 7.78 0.24 4.62
CA PHE A 130 6.79 -0.46 3.79
C PHE A 130 6.34 0.43 2.63
N ALA A 131 5.84 -0.19 1.58
CA ALA A 131 5.15 0.40 0.45
C ALA A 131 3.70 -0.06 0.48
N PHE A 132 2.77 0.85 0.29
CA PHE A 132 1.34 0.56 0.20
C PHE A 132 0.86 0.84 -1.21
N GLU A 133 0.39 -0.19 -1.89
CA GLU A 133 -0.02 -0.15 -3.30
C GLU A 133 -1.55 -0.14 -3.47
N ALA A 134 -2.29 -0.13 -2.36
CA ALA A 134 -3.76 -0.22 -2.38
C ALA A 134 -4.25 -1.42 -3.21
N PHE A 135 -5.26 -1.23 -4.08
CA PHE A 135 -5.67 -2.22 -5.07
C PHE A 135 -4.84 -2.05 -6.35
N LEU A 136 -4.25 -3.12 -6.84
CA LEU A 136 -3.56 -3.06 -8.13
C LEU A 136 -4.53 -2.68 -9.26
N PRO A 137 -4.11 -1.86 -10.23
CA PRO A 137 -4.96 -1.40 -11.33
C PRO A 137 -5.63 -2.53 -12.09
N ARG A 138 -6.82 -2.27 -12.63
CA ARG A 138 -7.53 -3.20 -13.52
C ARG A 138 -6.98 -3.18 -14.94
N ASP A 139 -6.43 -2.05 -15.37
CA ASP A 139 -5.73 -1.95 -16.66
C ASP A 139 -4.48 -2.83 -16.65
N LYS A 140 -4.38 -3.71 -17.64
CA LYS A 140 -3.32 -4.72 -17.70
C LYS A 140 -1.92 -4.10 -17.86
N LYS A 141 -1.81 -2.99 -18.59
CA LYS A 141 -0.52 -2.35 -18.87
C LYS A 141 0.00 -1.62 -17.64
N GLU A 142 -0.87 -0.86 -16.98
CA GLU A 142 -0.55 -0.16 -15.75
C GLU A 142 -0.21 -1.15 -14.63
N ARG A 143 -1.03 -2.20 -14.47
CA ARG A 143 -0.79 -3.28 -13.51
C ARG A 143 0.57 -3.96 -13.72
N ALA A 144 0.91 -4.29 -14.97
CA ALA A 144 2.20 -4.90 -15.29
C ALA A 144 3.38 -3.95 -15.00
N ALA A 145 3.21 -2.65 -15.23
CA ALA A 145 4.23 -1.65 -14.90
C ALA A 145 4.50 -1.61 -13.39
N ILE A 146 3.44 -1.52 -12.56
CA ILE A 146 3.57 -1.52 -11.09
C ILE A 146 4.21 -2.83 -10.59
N LEU A 147 3.79 -3.99 -11.11
CA LEU A 147 4.39 -5.26 -10.73
C LEU A 147 5.90 -5.30 -11.05
N GLN A 148 6.33 -4.73 -12.19
CA GLN A 148 7.74 -4.64 -12.52
C GLN A 148 8.52 -3.69 -11.59
N GLU A 149 7.92 -2.57 -11.16
CA GLU A 149 8.51 -1.68 -10.15
C GLU A 149 8.69 -2.40 -8.81
N LEU A 150 7.74 -3.26 -8.43
CA LEU A 150 7.78 -4.04 -7.19
C LEU A 150 8.81 -5.19 -7.22
N LYS A 151 9.32 -5.56 -8.38
CA LYS A 151 10.27 -6.68 -8.54
C LYS A 151 11.49 -6.55 -7.63
N ASP A 152 12.05 -5.34 -7.55
CA ASP A 152 13.24 -5.04 -6.75
C ASP A 152 12.94 -4.25 -5.47
N GLU A 153 11.66 -4.14 -5.11
CA GLU A 153 11.25 -3.46 -3.89
C GLU A 153 11.78 -4.18 -2.64
N THR A 154 12.53 -3.44 -1.82
CA THR A 154 13.16 -3.96 -0.58
C THR A 154 12.32 -3.72 0.67
N ARG A 155 11.32 -2.84 0.60
CA ARG A 155 10.39 -2.60 1.69
C ARG A 155 9.32 -3.69 1.72
N THR A 156 8.68 -3.90 2.87
CA THR A 156 7.46 -4.72 2.94
C THR A 156 6.37 -4.11 2.08
N ILE A 157 5.75 -4.90 1.21
CA ILE A 157 4.72 -4.46 0.27
C ILE A 157 3.35 -4.81 0.85
N ILE A 158 2.39 -3.88 0.78
CA ILE A 158 1.02 -4.09 1.25
C ILE A 158 0.07 -3.84 0.08
N ILE A 159 -0.79 -4.83 -0.21
CA ILE A 159 -1.77 -4.78 -1.30
C ILE A 159 -3.13 -5.15 -0.75
N TYR A 160 -4.18 -4.41 -1.13
CA TYR A 160 -5.57 -4.82 -0.93
C TYR A 160 -6.05 -5.70 -2.07
N GLU A 161 -6.84 -6.72 -1.75
CA GLU A 161 -7.36 -7.59 -2.81
C GLU A 161 -8.77 -8.11 -2.52
N ALA A 162 -9.56 -8.21 -3.58
CA ALA A 162 -10.88 -8.80 -3.54
C ALA A 162 -10.83 -10.32 -3.79
N PRO A 163 -11.77 -11.11 -3.24
CA PRO A 163 -11.71 -12.56 -3.31
C PRO A 163 -11.65 -13.10 -4.75
N HIS A 164 -12.40 -12.49 -5.66
CA HIS A 164 -12.50 -12.94 -7.05
C HIS A 164 -11.25 -12.62 -7.91
N HIS A 165 -10.32 -11.85 -7.39
CA HIS A 165 -9.05 -11.55 -8.05
C HIS A 165 -7.84 -12.18 -7.34
N LEU A 166 -8.01 -12.69 -6.11
CA LEU A 166 -6.92 -13.12 -5.24
C LEU A 166 -5.97 -14.12 -5.92
N VAL A 167 -6.49 -15.21 -6.48
CA VAL A 167 -5.65 -16.26 -7.09
C VAL A 167 -4.80 -15.69 -8.22
N LYS A 168 -5.43 -14.95 -9.12
CA LYS A 168 -4.73 -14.31 -10.24
C LYS A 168 -3.65 -13.34 -9.76
N THR A 169 -3.94 -12.55 -8.72
CA THR A 169 -2.96 -11.62 -8.14
C THR A 169 -1.79 -12.37 -7.52
N LEU A 170 -2.03 -13.47 -6.83
CA LEU A 170 -0.96 -14.31 -6.28
C LEU A 170 -0.09 -14.94 -7.38
N GLU A 171 -0.68 -15.37 -8.50
CA GLU A 171 0.05 -15.88 -9.68
C GLU A 171 0.96 -14.78 -10.26
N GLU A 172 0.41 -13.60 -10.54
CA GLU A 172 1.16 -12.46 -11.08
C GLU A 172 2.30 -12.00 -10.14
N LEU A 173 2.05 -12.01 -8.83
CA LEU A 173 3.07 -11.70 -7.82
C LEU A 173 4.17 -12.78 -7.79
N TYR A 174 3.81 -14.06 -7.82
CA TYR A 174 4.78 -15.15 -7.86
C TYR A 174 5.66 -15.10 -9.11
N ASP A 175 5.05 -14.89 -10.28
CA ASP A 175 5.76 -14.81 -11.56
C ASP A 175 6.73 -13.62 -11.62
N THR A 176 6.37 -12.50 -10.98
CA THR A 176 7.17 -11.26 -11.06
C THR A 176 8.18 -11.15 -9.92
N LEU A 177 7.76 -11.46 -8.69
CA LEU A 177 8.58 -11.26 -7.49
C LEU A 177 9.37 -12.51 -7.09
N GLY A 178 9.03 -13.69 -7.63
CA GLY A 178 9.53 -14.98 -7.15
C GLY A 178 8.82 -15.45 -5.88
N ASP A 179 9.32 -16.51 -5.26
CA ASP A 179 8.68 -17.15 -4.09
C ASP A 179 9.00 -16.40 -2.78
N ARG A 180 8.41 -15.23 -2.59
CA ARG A 180 8.59 -14.44 -1.37
C ARG A 180 7.67 -14.90 -0.24
N GLN A 181 8.10 -14.63 1.00
CA GLN A 181 7.22 -14.76 2.15
C GLN A 181 6.07 -13.77 2.08
N ILE A 182 4.87 -14.24 2.42
CA ILE A 182 3.65 -13.46 2.44
C ILE A 182 2.83 -13.75 3.71
N SER A 183 2.20 -12.73 4.25
CA SER A 183 1.13 -12.87 5.24
C SER A 183 -0.18 -12.42 4.58
N ILE A 184 -1.11 -13.35 4.43
CA ILE A 184 -2.43 -13.11 3.87
C ILE A 184 -3.39 -12.92 5.03
N CYS A 185 -3.90 -11.70 5.19
CA CYS A 185 -4.89 -11.35 6.20
C CYS A 185 -6.27 -11.27 5.53
N ARG A 186 -7.23 -11.98 6.08
CA ARG A 186 -8.59 -12.06 5.57
C ARG A 186 -9.58 -11.57 6.62
N GLU A 187 -10.59 -10.79 6.21
CA GLU A 187 -11.71 -10.35 7.05
C GLU A 187 -11.27 -9.75 8.39
N LEU A 188 -10.24 -8.87 8.35
CA LEU A 188 -9.68 -8.22 9.53
C LEU A 188 -10.76 -7.61 10.42
N THR A 189 -10.63 -7.82 11.72
CA THR A 189 -11.55 -7.40 12.81
C THR A 189 -12.94 -8.04 12.79
N LYS A 190 -13.31 -8.76 11.72
CA LYS A 190 -14.62 -9.41 11.57
C LYS A 190 -14.63 -10.79 12.23
N ARG A 191 -15.83 -11.39 12.34
CA ARG A 191 -16.04 -12.71 12.97
C ARG A 191 -15.16 -13.83 12.37
N TYR A 192 -14.84 -13.75 11.09
CA TYR A 192 -14.07 -14.76 10.36
C TYR A 192 -12.68 -14.23 9.98
N GLU A 193 -12.09 -13.44 10.89
CA GLU A 193 -10.72 -12.99 10.73
C GLU A 193 -9.78 -14.19 10.67
N GLU A 194 -8.95 -14.22 9.64
CA GLU A 194 -7.91 -15.23 9.44
C GLU A 194 -6.60 -14.57 9.05
N LYS A 195 -5.51 -15.20 9.48
CA LYS A 195 -4.16 -14.84 9.07
C LYS A 195 -3.38 -16.08 8.70
N MET A 196 -2.87 -16.11 7.48
CA MET A 196 -2.01 -17.17 6.97
C MET A 196 -0.64 -16.60 6.63
N ARG A 197 0.39 -17.04 7.35
CA ARG A 197 1.79 -16.73 7.02
C ARG A 197 2.40 -17.90 6.26
N THR A 198 2.85 -17.64 5.03
CA THR A 198 3.29 -18.67 4.08
C THR A 198 4.25 -18.08 3.04
N THR A 199 4.45 -18.76 1.91
CA THR A 199 5.11 -18.24 0.71
C THR A 199 4.10 -18.08 -0.43
N LEU A 200 4.46 -17.32 -1.46
CA LEU A 200 3.58 -17.12 -2.63
C LEU A 200 3.23 -18.47 -3.28
N SER A 201 4.21 -19.37 -3.47
CA SER A 201 3.97 -20.71 -4.03
C SER A 201 3.01 -21.56 -3.19
N ASN A 202 3.20 -21.60 -1.88
CA ASN A 202 2.32 -22.35 -0.99
C ASN A 202 0.92 -21.73 -0.90
N SER A 203 0.79 -20.41 -1.03
CA SER A 203 -0.50 -19.76 -1.07
C SER A 203 -1.30 -20.15 -2.32
N LEU A 204 -0.63 -20.29 -3.47
CA LEU A 204 -1.27 -20.77 -4.71
C LEU A 204 -1.78 -22.21 -4.58
N VAL A 205 -1.01 -23.10 -3.95
CA VAL A 205 -1.45 -24.46 -3.65
C VAL A 205 -2.70 -24.45 -2.77
N TYR A 206 -2.68 -23.66 -1.68
CA TYR A 206 -3.82 -23.55 -0.77
C TYR A 206 -5.09 -23.05 -1.47
N TYR A 207 -5.00 -21.96 -2.23
CA TYR A 207 -6.17 -21.38 -2.93
C TYR A 207 -6.55 -22.12 -4.22
N GLY A 208 -5.73 -23.06 -4.70
CA GLY A 208 -6.14 -24.04 -5.71
C GLY A 208 -7.18 -25.03 -5.22
N GLU A 209 -7.22 -25.28 -3.89
CA GLU A 209 -8.18 -26.21 -3.27
C GLU A 209 -9.28 -25.48 -2.47
N ASN A 210 -9.06 -24.23 -2.07
CA ASN A 210 -9.94 -23.44 -1.21
C ASN A 210 -10.41 -22.17 -1.92
N GLU A 211 -11.70 -22.03 -2.14
CA GLU A 211 -12.28 -20.85 -2.77
C GLU A 211 -12.08 -19.59 -1.92
N PRO A 212 -11.48 -18.51 -2.47
CA PRO A 212 -11.32 -17.24 -1.75
C PRO A 212 -12.67 -16.60 -1.40
N ARG A 213 -12.80 -16.09 -0.15
CA ARG A 213 -14.00 -15.40 0.34
C ARG A 213 -13.61 -14.24 1.25
N GLY A 214 -14.42 -13.18 1.21
CA GLY A 214 -14.20 -11.98 2.02
C GLY A 214 -13.12 -11.07 1.43
N GLU A 215 -12.65 -10.12 2.22
CA GLU A 215 -11.68 -9.10 1.83
C GLU A 215 -10.28 -9.46 2.32
N TYR A 216 -9.27 -9.13 1.53
CA TYR A 216 -7.90 -9.52 1.78
C TYR A 216 -6.95 -8.34 1.87
N VAL A 217 -5.99 -8.45 2.76
CA VAL A 217 -4.78 -7.62 2.78
C VAL A 217 -3.58 -8.56 2.65
N LEU A 218 -2.81 -8.36 1.59
CA LEU A 218 -1.59 -9.10 1.31
C LEU A 218 -0.41 -8.29 1.82
N VAL A 219 0.39 -8.87 2.73
CA VAL A 219 1.61 -8.26 3.24
C VAL A 219 2.77 -9.14 2.78
N ILE A 220 3.62 -8.62 1.89
CA ILE A 220 4.65 -9.40 1.18
C ILE A 220 6.02 -8.90 1.63
N HIS A 221 6.94 -9.82 1.89
CA HIS A 221 8.32 -9.47 2.22
C HIS A 221 9.00 -8.80 1.03
N GLY A 222 9.67 -7.68 1.25
CA GLY A 222 10.51 -7.05 0.25
C GLY A 222 11.73 -7.92 -0.10
N LYS A 223 12.37 -7.64 -1.22
CA LYS A 223 13.61 -8.30 -1.61
C LYS A 223 14.73 -7.95 -0.63
N THR A 224 15.51 -8.91 -0.21
CA THR A 224 16.64 -8.65 0.70
C THR A 224 17.82 -8.02 -0.06
N PHE A 225 18.67 -7.31 0.66
CA PHE A 225 19.89 -6.76 0.05
C PHE A 225 20.85 -7.87 -0.40
N GLU A 226 20.82 -9.03 0.28
CA GLU A 226 21.58 -10.21 -0.08
C GLU A 226 21.10 -10.79 -1.43
N GLU A 227 19.77 -10.91 -1.63
CA GLU A 227 19.19 -11.36 -2.91
C GLU A 227 19.54 -10.41 -4.05
N LEU A 228 19.44 -9.09 -3.85
CA LEU A 228 19.84 -8.09 -4.84
C LEU A 228 21.34 -8.20 -5.18
N ALA A 229 22.18 -8.37 -4.16
CA ALA A 229 23.62 -8.53 -4.36
C ALA A 229 23.96 -9.83 -5.08
N GLU A 230 23.21 -10.91 -4.81
CA GLU A 230 23.41 -12.20 -5.47
C GLU A 230 22.96 -12.15 -6.93
N GLU A 231 21.84 -11.51 -7.25
CA GLU A 231 21.39 -11.30 -8.64
C GLU A 231 22.37 -10.41 -9.43
N ALA A 232 22.84 -9.33 -8.80
CA ALA A 232 23.87 -8.48 -9.39
C ALA A 232 25.14 -9.30 -9.67
N ARG A 233 25.58 -10.16 -8.74
CA ARG A 233 26.73 -11.07 -8.96
C ARG A 233 26.50 -12.01 -10.14
N LYS A 234 25.36 -12.68 -10.20
CA LYS A 234 25.01 -13.59 -11.28
C LYS A 234 25.02 -12.90 -12.64
N SER A 235 24.58 -11.65 -12.71
CA SER A 235 24.61 -10.87 -13.98
C SER A 235 26.02 -10.56 -14.48
N TRP A 236 27.03 -10.58 -13.60
CA TRP A 236 28.44 -10.34 -13.93
C TRP A 236 29.26 -11.61 -14.09
N GLU A 237 28.78 -12.80 -13.65
CA GLU A 237 29.53 -14.07 -13.69
C GLU A 237 29.88 -14.49 -15.11
N ASP A 238 29.02 -14.22 -16.07
CA ASP A 238 29.18 -14.57 -17.49
C ASP A 238 29.84 -13.45 -18.34
N MET A 239 30.10 -12.27 -17.74
CA MET A 239 30.72 -11.14 -18.45
C MET A 239 32.23 -11.17 -18.36
N SER A 240 32.89 -10.86 -19.47
CA SER A 240 34.32 -10.55 -19.47
C SER A 240 34.60 -9.24 -18.71
N LEU A 241 35.81 -9.09 -18.22
CA LEU A 241 36.23 -7.88 -17.49
C LEU A 241 36.08 -6.60 -18.36
N GLU A 242 36.26 -6.74 -19.66
CA GLU A 242 36.13 -5.65 -20.62
C GLU A 242 34.67 -5.26 -20.86
N GLU A 243 33.77 -6.23 -20.99
CA GLU A 243 32.33 -5.98 -21.11
C GLU A 243 31.78 -5.33 -19.83
N HIS A 244 32.19 -5.81 -18.66
CA HIS A 244 31.78 -5.23 -17.36
C HIS A 244 32.27 -3.76 -17.26
N MET A 245 33.50 -3.46 -17.70
CA MET A 245 33.98 -2.07 -17.76
C MET A 245 33.18 -1.20 -18.74
N GLN A 246 32.83 -1.75 -19.93
CA GLN A 246 32.05 -1.02 -20.91
C GLN A 246 30.67 -0.61 -20.40
N VAL A 247 30.02 -1.40 -19.53
CA VAL A 247 28.76 -1.03 -18.93
C VAL A 247 28.88 0.27 -18.14
N TYR A 248 29.90 0.42 -17.29
CA TYR A 248 30.13 1.66 -16.55
C TYR A 248 30.58 2.84 -17.43
N GLU A 249 31.41 2.58 -18.41
CA GLU A 249 31.85 3.60 -19.35
C GLU A 249 30.70 4.13 -20.22
N SER A 250 29.74 3.27 -20.61
CA SER A 250 28.55 3.67 -21.39
C SER A 250 27.59 4.55 -20.57
N GLN A 251 27.63 4.46 -19.24
CA GLN A 251 26.90 5.31 -18.31
C GLN A 251 27.61 6.64 -18.00
N GLY A 252 28.73 6.92 -18.69
CA GLY A 252 29.52 8.15 -18.53
C GLY A 252 30.55 8.11 -17.38
N THR A 253 30.80 6.94 -16.79
CA THR A 253 31.81 6.79 -15.74
C THR A 253 33.22 6.77 -16.34
N PRO A 254 34.16 7.62 -15.89
CA PRO A 254 35.53 7.61 -16.35
C PRO A 254 36.19 6.25 -16.16
N ARG A 255 37.00 5.78 -17.12
CA ARG A 255 37.65 4.46 -17.13
C ARG A 255 38.31 4.07 -15.81
N LYS A 256 39.00 5.02 -15.14
CA LYS A 256 39.70 4.80 -13.87
C LYS A 256 38.74 4.56 -12.71
N GLU A 257 37.55 5.10 -12.79
CA GLU A 257 36.49 4.95 -11.81
C GLU A 257 35.69 3.68 -12.09
N ALA A 258 35.42 3.37 -13.37
CA ALA A 258 34.85 2.12 -13.83
C ALA A 258 35.70 0.91 -13.36
N MET A 259 37.04 0.97 -13.47
CA MET A 259 37.93 -0.05 -12.91
C MET A 259 37.76 -0.30 -11.42
N LYS A 260 37.55 0.77 -10.62
CA LYS A 260 37.33 0.63 -9.18
C LYS A 260 35.98 0.00 -8.86
N LEU A 261 34.95 0.35 -9.63
CA LEU A 261 33.61 -0.21 -9.48
C LEU A 261 33.61 -1.70 -9.84
N VAL A 262 34.19 -2.05 -10.99
CA VAL A 262 34.38 -3.45 -11.41
C VAL A 262 35.18 -4.26 -10.39
N ALA A 263 36.28 -3.71 -9.87
CA ALA A 263 37.07 -4.37 -8.83
C ALA A 263 36.26 -4.56 -7.51
N LYS A 264 35.39 -3.61 -7.19
CA LYS A 264 34.49 -3.71 -6.05
C LYS A 264 33.45 -4.81 -6.24
N ASP A 265 32.84 -4.88 -7.43
CA ASP A 265 31.84 -5.91 -7.76
C ASP A 265 32.49 -7.30 -7.77
N LEU A 266 33.67 -7.43 -8.35
CA LEU A 266 34.46 -8.66 -8.35
C LEU A 266 34.98 -9.03 -6.93
N SER A 267 35.30 -8.07 -6.07
CA SER A 267 35.71 -8.36 -4.70
C SER A 267 34.57 -8.91 -3.85
N LEU A 268 33.35 -8.53 -4.14
CA LEU A 268 32.14 -9.14 -3.55
C LEU A 268 31.93 -10.58 -4.04
N ILE A 269 32.39 -10.92 -5.24
CA ILE A 269 32.39 -12.29 -5.79
C ILE A 269 33.47 -13.15 -5.10
N HIS A 270 34.62 -12.57 -4.76
CA HIS A 270 35.73 -13.31 -4.19
C HIS A 270 35.64 -13.63 -2.68
N ILE A 271 34.71 -13.03 -1.96
CA ILE A 271 34.47 -13.38 -0.54
C ILE A 271 33.84 -14.78 -0.42
N SER A 272 33.22 -15.31 -1.49
CA SER A 272 32.62 -16.65 -1.52
C SER A 272 33.48 -17.75 -2.18
N GLU A 273 34.59 -17.42 -2.90
CA GLU A 273 35.51 -18.42 -3.50
C GLU A 273 36.98 -17.97 -3.45
N PRO A 274 37.81 -18.53 -2.52
CA PRO A 274 39.21 -18.10 -2.41
C PRO A 274 40.15 -18.58 -3.55
N THR A 275 39.66 -19.26 -4.56
CA THR A 275 40.50 -20.05 -5.49
C THR A 275 40.79 -19.40 -6.83
N ARG A 276 40.15 -18.28 -7.21
CA ARG A 276 40.34 -17.63 -8.54
C ARG A 276 41.40 -16.51 -8.61
N LEU A 277 42.04 -16.15 -7.51
CA LEU A 277 43.02 -15.05 -7.44
C LEU A 277 44.48 -15.41 -7.90
N ARG A 278 44.71 -16.56 -8.56
CA ARG A 278 46.07 -16.96 -8.96
C ARG A 278 46.45 -16.66 -10.42
N CYS A 279 45.65 -15.95 -11.17
CA CYS A 279 45.90 -15.71 -12.62
C CYS A 279 46.00 -14.25 -13.03
N ILE A 280 46.42 -13.33 -12.15
CA ILE A 280 46.79 -11.98 -12.56
C ILE A 280 48.11 -11.61 -11.83
N SER A 281 49.23 -12.04 -12.38
CA SER A 281 50.57 -11.49 -12.14
C SER A 281 51.24 -11.26 -13.50
#